data_ea708a55824137b78b5ac5c83b16f71d
#
_entry.id   ea708a55824137b78b5ac5c83b16f71d
#
_cell.length_a   1.000
_cell.length_b   1.000
_cell.length_c   1.000
_cell.angle_alpha   90.00
_cell.angle_beta   90.00
_cell.angle_gamma   90.00
#
_symmetry.space_group_name_H-M   'P 1'
#
loop_
_entity.id
_entity.type
_entity.pdbx_description
1 polymer ?
#
loop_
_entity_poly.entity_id
_entity_poly.type
_entity_poly.pdbx_seq_one_letter_code
_entity_poly.pdbx_strand_id
1 'polypeptide(L)'
;MKIGIAGLGLIGGSMAKAFKFHTDNEVYGFDIDEGSFKRAVLVGAVDGRLDDSTIGDCDLIIAALYPEATVNYICSNASKFKKNAVVVDCCGVKEYVCKPCFEAAEEYGFEYYGGHPMAGTQYSGFANAKENMFAGASMIIVPKNTDNIFKLDRVKTIFTSIGFKNITVTDAKTHDKMIAYTSQLAHVVSNAYVKSPNAQVHKGFSAGSFKDLTRVAKLNENMWTELFLENADFLTEEIDRITDELKKYSDAIKAKDAKTLCELLKEGRIAKEESEKS
;
A
#
# COMPACT_ATOMS: atom_id res chain seq x y z
N MET A 1 14.96 7.58 -18.72
CA MET A 1 14.05 8.57 -18.11
C MET A 1 14.70 9.17 -16.87
N LYS A 2 14.30 10.39 -16.51
CA LYS A 2 14.60 10.96 -15.21
C LYS A 2 13.44 10.66 -14.26
N ILE A 3 13.72 10.08 -13.10
CA ILE A 3 12.73 9.63 -12.13
C ILE A 3 12.94 10.37 -10.81
N GLY A 4 11.92 11.01 -10.31
CA GLY A 4 11.91 11.64 -8.99
C GLY A 4 11.16 10.76 -7.99
N ILE A 5 11.73 10.52 -6.81
CA ILE A 5 11.10 9.75 -5.73
C ILE A 5 11.07 10.60 -4.47
N ALA A 6 9.87 10.94 -4.02
CA ALA A 6 9.62 11.61 -2.77
C ALA A 6 9.26 10.58 -1.69
N GLY A 7 10.04 10.58 -0.61
CA GLY A 7 9.99 9.56 0.44
C GLY A 7 10.90 8.37 0.13
N LEU A 8 12.05 8.31 0.83
CA LEU A 8 13.04 7.22 0.71
C LEU A 8 12.92 6.24 1.89
N GLY A 9 11.69 5.92 2.26
CA GLY A 9 11.39 4.87 3.22
C GLY A 9 11.57 3.46 2.66
N LEU A 10 10.81 2.49 3.19
CA LEU A 10 10.83 1.11 2.68
C LEU A 10 10.42 1.04 1.21
N ILE A 11 9.28 1.62 0.85
CA ILE A 11 8.70 1.51 -0.51
C ILE A 11 9.49 2.38 -1.50
N GLY A 12 9.62 3.70 -1.26
CA GLY A 12 10.33 4.59 -2.18
C GLY A 12 11.80 4.26 -2.31
N GLY A 13 12.48 3.88 -1.22
CA GLY A 13 13.85 3.39 -1.25
C GLY A 13 14.00 2.09 -2.04
N SER A 14 13.01 1.17 -1.96
CA SER A 14 13.01 -0.05 -2.79
C SER A 14 12.76 0.25 -4.25
N MET A 15 11.87 1.21 -4.58
CA MET A 15 11.67 1.66 -5.96
C MET A 15 12.94 2.30 -6.53
N ALA A 16 13.62 3.17 -5.74
CA ALA A 16 14.88 3.75 -6.15
C ALA A 16 15.92 2.68 -6.49
N LYS A 17 16.14 1.72 -5.59
CA LYS A 17 17.05 0.58 -5.82
C LYS A 17 16.63 -0.25 -7.01
N ALA A 18 15.35 -0.56 -7.17
CA ALA A 18 14.85 -1.38 -8.27
C ALA A 18 15.05 -0.69 -9.63
N PHE A 19 14.77 0.60 -9.75
CA PHE A 19 15.06 1.35 -10.97
C PHE A 19 16.55 1.39 -11.29
N LYS A 20 17.41 1.62 -10.31
CA LYS A 20 18.87 1.62 -10.50
C LYS A 20 19.42 0.23 -10.87
N PHE A 21 18.84 -0.84 -10.32
CA PHE A 21 19.31 -2.21 -10.57
C PHE A 21 18.80 -2.79 -11.89
N HIS A 22 17.55 -2.49 -12.27
CA HIS A 22 16.91 -3.14 -13.43
C HIS A 22 16.86 -2.26 -14.68
N THR A 23 17.22 -0.98 -14.58
CA THR A 23 17.12 -0.03 -15.70
C THR A 23 18.29 0.96 -15.72
N ASP A 24 18.48 1.63 -16.87
CA ASP A 24 19.48 2.70 -17.04
C ASP A 24 18.89 4.10 -16.75
N ASN A 25 17.88 4.19 -15.88
CA ASN A 25 17.25 5.46 -15.53
C ASN A 25 18.09 6.27 -14.54
N GLU A 26 18.02 7.59 -14.64
CA GLU A 26 18.52 8.51 -13.62
C GLU A 26 17.45 8.64 -12.51
N VAL A 27 17.85 8.49 -11.25
CA VAL A 27 16.94 8.54 -10.10
C VAL A 27 17.34 9.66 -9.15
N TYR A 28 16.41 10.56 -8.89
CA TYR A 28 16.54 11.65 -7.94
C TYR A 28 15.65 11.38 -6.72
N GLY A 29 16.17 11.60 -5.52
CA GLY A 29 15.46 11.28 -4.29
C GLY A 29 15.27 12.47 -3.37
N PHE A 30 14.14 12.50 -2.67
CA PHE A 30 13.85 13.42 -1.57
C PHE A 30 13.36 12.65 -0.34
N ASP A 31 13.88 13.00 0.81
CA ASP A 31 13.37 12.59 2.11
C ASP A 31 13.58 13.71 3.11
N ILE A 32 12.69 13.85 4.08
CA ILE A 32 12.84 14.80 5.20
C ILE A 32 13.94 14.35 6.16
N ASP A 33 14.21 13.03 6.26
CA ASP A 33 15.36 12.49 6.98
C ASP A 33 16.60 12.51 6.10
N GLU A 34 17.46 13.49 6.34
CA GLU A 34 18.76 13.60 5.66
C GLU A 34 19.62 12.34 5.78
N GLY A 35 19.44 11.56 6.85
CA GLY A 35 20.15 10.29 7.03
C GLY A 35 19.73 9.25 5.99
N SER A 36 18.44 9.15 5.69
CA SER A 36 17.89 8.27 4.64
C SER A 36 18.37 8.70 3.25
N PHE A 37 18.32 10.00 2.95
CA PHE A 37 18.84 10.53 1.68
C PHE A 37 20.33 10.22 1.49
N LYS A 38 21.17 10.54 2.49
CA LYS A 38 22.63 10.27 2.41
C LYS A 38 22.93 8.78 2.23
N ARG A 39 22.19 7.92 2.91
CA ARG A 39 22.32 6.46 2.70
C ARG A 39 21.94 6.02 1.31
N ALA A 40 20.87 6.60 0.73
CA ALA A 40 20.45 6.31 -0.64
C ALA A 40 21.52 6.70 -1.66
N VAL A 41 22.15 7.87 -1.49
CA VAL A 41 23.30 8.30 -2.32
C VAL A 41 24.48 7.35 -2.14
N LEU A 42 24.85 7.03 -0.91
CA LEU A 42 26.03 6.20 -0.61
C LEU A 42 25.94 4.81 -1.25
N VAL A 43 24.76 4.22 -1.30
CA VAL A 43 24.56 2.89 -1.93
C VAL A 43 24.22 2.97 -3.42
N GLY A 44 24.25 4.15 -4.03
CA GLY A 44 23.95 4.34 -5.44
C GLY A 44 22.46 4.11 -5.80
N ALA A 45 21.56 4.23 -4.85
CA ALA A 45 20.12 4.09 -5.10
C ALA A 45 19.52 5.36 -5.74
N VAL A 46 20.17 6.51 -5.57
CA VAL A 46 19.81 7.77 -6.23
C VAL A 46 21.08 8.45 -6.78
N ASP A 47 20.93 9.13 -7.90
CA ASP A 47 22.01 9.88 -8.57
C ASP A 47 22.15 11.31 -8.01
N GLY A 48 21.09 11.84 -7.39
CA GLY A 48 21.07 13.18 -6.84
C GLY A 48 19.81 13.47 -6.04
N ARG A 49 19.70 14.74 -5.65
CA ARG A 49 18.55 15.25 -4.86
C ARG A 49 17.38 15.60 -5.80
N LEU A 50 16.19 15.20 -5.42
CA LEU A 50 14.95 15.71 -6.00
C LEU A 50 14.62 17.03 -5.29
N ASP A 51 14.80 18.12 -5.99
CA ASP A 51 14.56 19.48 -5.52
C ASP A 51 14.03 20.39 -6.65
N ASP A 52 13.90 21.70 -6.41
CA ASP A 52 13.38 22.65 -7.38
C ASP A 52 14.19 22.73 -8.68
N SER A 53 15.45 22.32 -8.68
CA SER A 53 16.32 22.33 -9.88
C SER A 53 16.16 21.08 -10.74
N THR A 54 15.65 19.99 -10.18
CA THR A 54 15.57 18.67 -10.84
C THR A 54 14.15 18.19 -11.10
N ILE A 55 13.20 18.61 -10.28
CA ILE A 55 11.81 18.11 -10.32
C ILE A 55 11.12 18.40 -11.67
N GLY A 56 11.39 19.55 -12.29
CA GLY A 56 10.84 19.95 -13.59
C GLY A 56 11.38 19.15 -14.79
N ASP A 57 12.46 18.42 -14.60
CA ASP A 57 13.06 17.56 -15.63
C ASP A 57 12.56 16.10 -15.56
N CYS A 58 11.92 15.71 -14.46
CA CYS A 58 11.50 14.32 -14.25
C CYS A 58 10.37 13.90 -15.19
N ASP A 59 10.52 12.75 -15.82
CA ASP A 59 9.50 12.11 -16.66
C ASP A 59 8.52 11.29 -15.84
N LEU A 60 8.96 10.84 -14.66
CA LEU A 60 8.19 10.10 -13.67
C LEU A 60 8.45 10.68 -12.28
N ILE A 61 7.40 10.94 -11.53
CA ILE A 61 7.45 11.28 -10.11
C ILE A 61 6.72 10.20 -9.32
N ILE A 62 7.36 9.67 -8.28
CA ILE A 62 6.76 8.71 -7.35
C ILE A 62 6.70 9.34 -5.97
N ALA A 63 5.49 9.47 -5.42
CA ALA A 63 5.26 9.93 -4.05
C ALA A 63 5.03 8.73 -3.14
N ALA A 64 6.07 8.31 -2.41
CA ALA A 64 6.05 7.20 -1.46
C ALA A 64 6.00 7.72 -0.01
N LEU A 65 5.00 8.54 0.26
CA LEU A 65 4.75 9.25 1.51
C LEU A 65 3.46 8.75 2.16
N TYR A 66 3.15 9.22 3.38
CA TYR A 66 1.84 8.99 4.00
C TYR A 66 0.77 9.78 3.26
N PRO A 67 -0.52 9.40 3.34
CA PRO A 67 -1.57 9.96 2.49
C PRO A 67 -1.65 11.49 2.50
N GLU A 68 -1.75 12.11 3.68
CA GLU A 68 -1.79 13.58 3.79
C GLU A 68 -0.51 14.24 3.22
N ALA A 69 0.66 13.69 3.56
CA ALA A 69 1.93 14.19 3.05
C ALA A 69 2.05 14.01 1.52
N THR A 70 1.46 12.95 0.96
CA THR A 70 1.40 12.72 -0.49
C THR A 70 0.58 13.78 -1.20
N VAL A 71 -0.62 14.05 -0.72
CA VAL A 71 -1.49 15.12 -1.27
C VAL A 71 -0.78 16.45 -1.20
N ASN A 72 -0.24 16.80 -0.03
CA ASN A 72 0.48 18.05 0.18
C ASN A 72 1.70 18.18 -0.76
N TYR A 73 2.49 17.10 -0.91
CA TYR A 73 3.67 17.10 -1.78
C TYR A 73 3.29 17.28 -3.26
N ILE A 74 2.33 16.50 -3.76
CA ILE A 74 1.91 16.55 -5.16
C ILE A 74 1.28 17.91 -5.49
N CYS A 75 0.32 18.38 -4.68
CA CYS A 75 -0.37 19.64 -4.94
C CYS A 75 0.56 20.86 -4.82
N SER A 76 1.46 20.89 -3.82
CA SER A 76 2.40 22.01 -3.65
C SER A 76 3.47 22.10 -4.73
N ASN A 77 3.81 20.99 -5.39
CA ASN A 77 4.80 20.94 -6.46
C ASN A 77 4.18 20.84 -7.86
N ALA A 78 2.86 20.80 -7.98
CA ALA A 78 2.14 20.58 -9.23
C ALA A 78 2.60 21.50 -10.37
N SER A 79 2.78 22.79 -10.08
CA SER A 79 3.25 23.79 -11.06
C SER A 79 4.70 23.60 -11.53
N LYS A 80 5.49 22.79 -10.81
CA LYS A 80 6.89 22.51 -11.13
C LYS A 80 7.05 21.23 -11.96
N PHE A 81 6.05 20.35 -11.98
CA PHE A 81 6.13 19.11 -12.73
C PHE A 81 6.17 19.37 -14.24
N LYS A 82 6.98 18.58 -14.93
CA LYS A 82 7.04 18.61 -16.39
C LYS A 82 5.67 18.28 -16.98
N LYS A 83 5.23 19.01 -17.99
CA LYS A 83 4.00 18.70 -18.74
C LYS A 83 4.06 17.28 -19.27
N ASN A 84 2.99 16.52 -19.12
CA ASN A 84 2.88 15.09 -19.45
C ASN A 84 3.85 14.18 -18.66
N ALA A 85 4.47 14.65 -17.57
CA ALA A 85 5.12 13.75 -16.62
C ALA A 85 4.09 12.78 -16.04
N VAL A 86 4.50 11.55 -15.76
CA VAL A 86 3.70 10.60 -15.02
C VAL A 86 3.97 10.81 -13.53
N VAL A 87 2.92 11.04 -12.75
CA VAL A 87 2.98 11.17 -11.28
C VAL A 87 2.18 10.04 -10.66
N VAL A 88 2.79 9.28 -9.76
CA VAL A 88 2.16 8.12 -9.11
C VAL A 88 2.39 8.19 -7.62
N ASP A 89 1.37 7.97 -6.82
CA ASP A 89 1.53 7.75 -5.38
C ASP A 89 1.69 6.26 -5.03
N CYS A 90 2.03 5.98 -3.77
CA CYS A 90 2.16 4.62 -3.25
C CYS A 90 1.30 4.38 -2.00
N CYS A 91 0.23 5.16 -1.80
CA CYS A 91 -0.58 5.11 -0.59
C CYS A 91 -1.47 3.87 -0.51
N GLY A 92 -1.78 3.46 0.70
CA GLY A 92 -2.69 2.36 1.00
C GLY A 92 -4.18 2.71 0.90
N VAL A 93 -4.54 3.96 0.61
CA VAL A 93 -5.90 4.47 0.38
C VAL A 93 -5.95 5.30 -0.88
N LYS A 94 -7.09 5.34 -1.59
CA LYS A 94 -7.20 6.00 -2.89
C LYS A 94 -8.25 7.11 -2.94
N GLU A 95 -9.42 6.95 -2.33
CA GLU A 95 -10.46 8.01 -2.39
C GLU A 95 -9.93 9.34 -1.83
N TYR A 96 -9.23 9.30 -0.71
CA TYR A 96 -8.62 10.48 -0.10
C TYR A 96 -7.56 11.14 -0.98
N VAL A 97 -6.65 10.34 -1.55
CA VAL A 97 -5.47 10.87 -2.27
C VAL A 97 -5.80 11.23 -3.71
N CYS A 98 -6.60 10.41 -4.40
CA CYS A 98 -6.80 10.54 -5.84
C CYS A 98 -7.54 11.82 -6.23
N LYS A 99 -8.57 12.22 -5.47
CA LYS A 99 -9.39 13.38 -5.84
C LYS A 99 -8.58 14.67 -5.98
N PRO A 100 -7.86 15.15 -4.94
CA PRO A 100 -7.08 16.38 -5.05
C PRO A 100 -5.92 16.27 -6.06
N CYS A 101 -5.31 15.09 -6.19
CA CYS A 101 -4.22 14.88 -7.13
C CYS A 101 -4.69 14.86 -8.60
N PHE A 102 -5.88 14.35 -8.90
CA PHE A 102 -6.48 14.47 -10.24
C PHE A 102 -6.83 15.91 -10.59
N GLU A 103 -7.35 16.69 -9.64
CA GLU A 103 -7.64 18.12 -9.83
C GLU A 103 -6.36 18.91 -10.15
N ALA A 104 -5.29 18.69 -9.39
CA ALA A 104 -3.99 19.29 -9.66
C ALA A 104 -3.40 18.85 -11.03
N ALA A 105 -3.55 17.58 -11.39
CA ALA A 105 -3.06 17.07 -12.67
C ALA A 105 -3.76 17.74 -13.87
N GLU A 106 -5.06 17.98 -13.77
CA GLU A 106 -5.81 18.72 -14.81
C GLU A 106 -5.39 20.18 -14.91
N GLU A 107 -5.22 20.86 -13.77
CA GLU A 107 -4.84 22.26 -13.73
C GLU A 107 -3.43 22.51 -14.31
N TYR A 108 -2.47 21.65 -13.97
CA TYR A 108 -1.06 21.86 -14.32
C TYR A 108 -0.56 21.03 -15.51
N GLY A 109 -1.34 20.07 -16.01
CA GLY A 109 -1.07 19.34 -17.26
C GLY A 109 -0.07 18.20 -17.14
N PHE A 110 0.01 17.53 -15.99
CA PHE A 110 0.71 16.27 -15.82
C PHE A 110 -0.29 15.08 -15.79
N GLU A 111 0.22 13.84 -15.85
CA GLU A 111 -0.61 12.63 -15.78
C GLU A 111 -0.50 12.03 -14.37
N TYR A 112 -1.60 12.02 -13.61
CA TYR A 112 -1.62 11.39 -12.29
C TYR A 112 -2.32 10.03 -12.33
N TYR A 113 -1.76 9.08 -11.60
CA TYR A 113 -2.30 7.76 -11.34
C TYR A 113 -2.21 7.44 -9.86
N GLY A 114 -3.32 7.09 -9.22
CA GLY A 114 -3.28 6.48 -7.91
C GLY A 114 -2.54 5.15 -7.98
N GLY A 115 -1.57 4.94 -7.11
CA GLY A 115 -0.78 3.72 -7.06
C GLY A 115 -0.87 3.04 -5.70
N HIS A 116 -0.79 1.70 -5.68
CA HIS A 116 -0.63 0.95 -4.44
C HIS A 116 0.20 -0.31 -4.72
N PRO A 117 1.50 -0.31 -4.40
CA PRO A 117 2.33 -1.51 -4.50
C PRO A 117 1.93 -2.52 -3.42
N MET A 118 1.41 -3.69 -3.85
CA MET A 118 1.03 -4.79 -2.95
C MET A 118 2.27 -5.56 -2.50
N ALA A 119 3.19 -4.83 -1.86
CA ALA A 119 4.45 -5.35 -1.35
C ALA A 119 4.85 -4.59 -0.09
N GLY A 120 5.54 -5.28 0.80
CA GLY A 120 6.02 -4.66 2.05
C GLY A 120 6.50 -5.70 3.04
N THR A 121 7.06 -5.21 4.12
CA THR A 121 7.49 -6.01 5.28
C THR A 121 7.03 -5.34 6.57
N GLN A 122 7.18 -6.04 7.68
CA GLN A 122 6.90 -5.48 9.01
C GLN A 122 7.90 -4.39 9.47
N TYR A 123 8.93 -4.13 8.68
CA TYR A 123 9.98 -3.16 8.98
C TYR A 123 9.81 -1.93 8.10
N SER A 124 10.15 -0.76 8.62
CA SER A 124 10.12 0.52 7.93
C SER A 124 11.52 1.09 7.68
N GLY A 125 11.58 2.16 6.89
CA GLY A 125 12.79 2.94 6.65
C GLY A 125 13.70 2.38 5.55
N PHE A 126 14.60 3.23 5.06
CA PHE A 126 15.52 2.95 3.95
C PHE A 126 16.43 1.74 4.20
N ALA A 127 16.82 1.49 5.46
CA ALA A 127 17.68 0.36 5.80
C ALA A 127 17.07 -1.01 5.44
N ASN A 128 15.76 -1.10 5.33
CA ASN A 128 15.03 -2.32 4.97
C ASN A 128 14.61 -2.37 3.49
N ALA A 129 14.91 -1.30 2.72
CA ALA A 129 14.60 -1.23 1.30
C ALA A 129 15.48 -2.21 0.49
N LYS A 130 14.86 -2.87 -0.51
CA LYS A 130 15.48 -3.91 -1.34
C LYS A 130 15.15 -3.69 -2.81
N GLU A 131 16.10 -3.95 -3.69
CA GLU A 131 15.92 -3.89 -5.14
C GLU A 131 14.92 -4.90 -5.69
N ASN A 132 14.76 -6.04 -5.02
CA ASN A 132 13.84 -7.11 -5.41
C ASN A 132 12.52 -7.12 -4.61
N MET A 133 12.19 -6.03 -3.91
CA MET A 133 10.97 -5.93 -3.08
C MET A 133 9.70 -6.24 -3.88
N PHE A 134 9.67 -5.87 -5.14
CA PHE A 134 8.49 -5.96 -6.00
C PHE A 134 8.48 -7.20 -6.91
N ALA A 135 9.49 -8.07 -6.79
CA ALA A 135 9.58 -9.28 -7.62
C ALA A 135 8.35 -10.18 -7.41
N GLY A 136 7.54 -10.31 -8.46
CA GLY A 136 6.31 -11.09 -8.44
C GLY A 136 5.10 -10.43 -7.75
N ALA A 137 5.27 -9.24 -7.17
CA ALA A 137 4.18 -8.49 -6.55
C ALA A 137 3.18 -7.93 -7.58
N SER A 138 2.01 -7.52 -7.08
CA SER A 138 1.03 -6.76 -7.86
C SER A 138 1.17 -5.26 -7.59
N MET A 139 0.95 -4.44 -8.63
CA MET A 139 0.76 -3.00 -8.52
C MET A 139 -0.67 -2.66 -8.87
N ILE A 140 -1.39 -2.00 -7.96
CA ILE A 140 -2.73 -1.49 -8.25
C ILE A 140 -2.57 -0.07 -8.81
N ILE A 141 -3.28 0.21 -9.90
CA ILE A 141 -3.30 1.51 -10.57
C ILE A 141 -4.75 2.00 -10.65
N VAL A 142 -4.96 3.21 -10.19
CA VAL A 142 -6.24 3.93 -10.23
C VAL A 142 -6.07 5.13 -11.15
N PRO A 143 -6.44 5.02 -12.43
CA PRO A 143 -6.47 6.14 -13.36
C PRO A 143 -7.72 6.98 -13.14
N LYS A 144 -7.71 8.24 -13.59
CA LYS A 144 -8.92 9.08 -13.62
C LYS A 144 -10.00 8.49 -14.53
N ASN A 145 -9.57 7.95 -15.68
CA ASN A 145 -10.38 7.19 -16.63
C ASN A 145 -9.52 6.14 -17.33
N THR A 146 -10.15 5.20 -18.01
CA THR A 146 -9.50 4.11 -18.74
C THR A 146 -9.48 4.30 -20.25
N ASP A 147 -9.84 5.47 -20.76
CA ASP A 147 -10.09 5.71 -22.17
C ASP A 147 -8.82 5.64 -23.03
N ASN A 148 -7.65 5.88 -22.43
CA ASN A 148 -6.39 5.86 -23.16
C ASN A 148 -5.51 4.65 -22.78
N ILE A 149 -5.66 3.58 -23.55
CA ILE A 149 -4.92 2.33 -23.33
C ILE A 149 -3.40 2.51 -23.47
N PHE A 150 -2.93 3.44 -24.34
CA PHE A 150 -1.50 3.67 -24.52
C PHE A 150 -0.85 4.30 -23.27
N LYS A 151 -1.59 5.17 -22.58
CA LYS A 151 -1.14 5.76 -21.32
C LYS A 151 -1.08 4.71 -20.22
N LEU A 152 -2.06 3.83 -20.12
CA LEU A 152 -2.07 2.72 -19.16
C LEU A 152 -0.93 1.72 -19.46
N ASP A 153 -0.67 1.42 -20.73
CA ASP A 153 0.42 0.53 -21.12
C ASP A 153 1.80 1.13 -20.80
N ARG A 154 1.97 2.45 -20.94
CA ARG A 154 3.16 3.16 -20.49
C ARG A 154 3.39 2.97 -18.98
N VAL A 155 2.36 3.18 -18.15
CA VAL A 155 2.45 2.99 -16.69
C VAL A 155 2.74 1.53 -16.35
N LYS A 156 2.07 0.58 -17.00
CA LYS A 156 2.32 -0.85 -16.87
C LYS A 156 3.79 -1.17 -17.18
N THR A 157 4.32 -0.69 -18.30
CA THR A 157 5.71 -0.93 -18.71
C THR A 157 6.70 -0.41 -17.66
N ILE A 158 6.45 0.78 -17.10
CA ILE A 158 7.29 1.36 -16.04
C ILE A 158 7.37 0.41 -14.82
N PHE A 159 6.23 -0.05 -14.31
CA PHE A 159 6.24 -0.87 -13.10
C PHE A 159 6.66 -2.32 -13.36
N THR A 160 6.35 -2.89 -14.51
CA THR A 160 6.86 -4.23 -14.86
C THR A 160 8.38 -4.25 -15.01
N SER A 161 9.00 -3.14 -15.43
CA SER A 161 10.47 -3.03 -15.56
C SER A 161 11.21 -3.17 -14.23
N ILE A 162 10.54 -2.96 -13.09
CA ILE A 162 11.10 -3.08 -11.73
C ILE A 162 10.59 -4.30 -10.94
N GLY A 163 9.99 -5.27 -11.65
CA GLY A 163 9.68 -6.59 -11.11
C GLY A 163 8.22 -6.86 -10.74
N PHE A 164 7.32 -5.87 -10.87
CA PHE A 164 5.89 -6.16 -10.68
C PHE A 164 5.40 -7.13 -11.76
N LYS A 165 4.74 -8.19 -11.32
CA LYS A 165 4.22 -9.23 -12.22
C LYS A 165 2.84 -8.89 -12.76
N ASN A 166 1.98 -8.36 -11.89
CA ASN A 166 0.59 -8.05 -12.22
C ASN A 166 0.33 -6.55 -12.04
N ILE A 167 -0.39 -5.97 -12.98
CA ILE A 167 -0.93 -4.61 -12.86
C ILE A 167 -2.44 -4.70 -12.86
N THR A 168 -3.05 -4.33 -11.73
CA THR A 168 -4.50 -4.32 -11.55
C THR A 168 -5.00 -2.89 -11.72
N VAL A 169 -5.91 -2.67 -12.67
CA VAL A 169 -6.54 -1.37 -12.89
C VAL A 169 -7.93 -1.38 -12.26
N THR A 170 -8.21 -0.39 -11.43
CA THR A 170 -9.51 -0.25 -10.73
C THR A 170 -9.83 1.22 -10.46
N ASP A 171 -10.99 1.51 -9.89
CA ASP A 171 -11.33 2.85 -9.36
C ASP A 171 -10.99 2.96 -7.86
N ALA A 172 -10.96 4.22 -7.36
CA ALA A 172 -10.57 4.51 -5.98
C ALA A 172 -11.48 3.84 -4.95
N LYS A 173 -12.79 3.89 -5.18
CA LYS A 173 -13.80 3.34 -4.26
C LYS A 173 -13.72 1.81 -4.18
N THR A 174 -13.60 1.14 -5.31
CA THR A 174 -13.42 -0.32 -5.38
C THR A 174 -12.12 -0.73 -4.70
N HIS A 175 -11.02 0.04 -4.94
CA HIS A 175 -9.76 -0.17 -4.25
C HIS A 175 -9.93 -0.13 -2.73
N ASP A 176 -10.48 0.96 -2.19
CA ASP A 176 -10.55 1.19 -0.75
C ASP A 176 -11.46 0.16 -0.07
N LYS A 177 -12.58 -0.19 -0.70
CA LYS A 177 -13.45 -1.28 -0.23
C LYS A 177 -12.71 -2.63 -0.15
N MET A 178 -11.95 -2.99 -1.19
CA MET A 178 -11.20 -4.25 -1.17
C MET A 178 -10.06 -4.23 -0.16
N ILE A 179 -9.36 -3.11 -0.01
CA ILE A 179 -8.26 -2.96 0.97
C ILE A 179 -8.78 -2.97 2.40
N ALA A 180 -9.97 -2.43 2.67
CA ALA A 180 -10.60 -2.55 3.98
C ALA A 180 -10.68 -4.02 4.42
N TYR A 181 -11.15 -4.91 3.56
CA TYR A 181 -11.28 -6.33 3.85
C TYR A 181 -9.94 -7.08 3.81
N THR A 182 -9.19 -6.96 2.71
CA THR A 182 -8.02 -7.83 2.45
C THR A 182 -6.78 -7.45 3.26
N SER A 183 -6.69 -6.20 3.73
CA SER A 183 -5.52 -5.67 4.44
C SER A 183 -5.90 -5.07 5.79
N GLN A 184 -6.71 -4.02 5.82
CA GLN A 184 -6.94 -3.23 7.03
C GLN A 184 -7.62 -4.04 8.14
N LEU A 185 -8.68 -4.78 7.83
CA LEU A 185 -9.36 -5.66 8.78
C LEU A 185 -8.40 -6.68 9.38
N ALA A 186 -7.52 -7.29 8.56
CA ALA A 186 -6.55 -8.27 9.06
C ALA A 186 -5.61 -7.65 10.12
N HIS A 187 -5.19 -6.39 9.93
CA HIS A 187 -4.37 -5.66 10.91
C HIS A 187 -5.15 -5.32 12.19
N VAL A 188 -6.41 -4.90 12.07
CA VAL A 188 -7.29 -4.65 13.23
C VAL A 188 -7.48 -5.92 14.04
N VAL A 189 -7.86 -7.03 13.39
CA VAL A 189 -8.11 -8.33 14.04
C VAL A 189 -6.83 -8.84 14.71
N SER A 190 -5.71 -8.80 14.01
CA SER A 190 -4.42 -9.23 14.53
C SER A 190 -4.00 -8.40 15.76
N ASN A 191 -4.14 -7.08 15.69
CA ASN A 191 -3.83 -6.18 16.81
C ASN A 191 -4.79 -6.35 17.99
N ALA A 192 -6.09 -6.58 17.75
CA ALA A 192 -7.06 -6.89 18.81
C ALA A 192 -6.78 -8.24 19.46
N TYR A 193 -6.43 -9.25 18.67
CA TYR A 193 -6.15 -10.61 19.14
C TYR A 193 -5.01 -10.67 20.16
N VAL A 194 -3.92 -9.95 19.93
CA VAL A 194 -2.76 -9.96 20.85
C VAL A 194 -2.99 -9.20 22.16
N LYS A 195 -4.12 -8.48 22.31
CA LYS A 195 -4.48 -7.80 23.55
C LYS A 195 -5.05 -8.73 24.62
N SER A 196 -5.30 -10.02 24.30
CA SER A 196 -5.67 -11.02 25.30
C SER A 196 -4.55 -11.16 26.35
N PRO A 197 -4.89 -11.24 27.66
CA PRO A 197 -3.91 -11.55 28.71
C PRO A 197 -3.11 -12.83 28.44
N ASN A 198 -3.73 -13.82 27.79
CA ASN A 198 -3.10 -15.07 27.43
C ASN A 198 -1.97 -14.91 26.40
N ALA A 199 -1.96 -13.83 25.62
CA ALA A 199 -0.88 -13.54 24.69
C ALA A 199 0.47 -13.32 25.36
N GLN A 200 0.50 -12.98 26.65
CA GLN A 200 1.75 -12.78 27.41
C GLN A 200 2.36 -14.07 27.92
N VAL A 201 1.55 -15.14 28.04
CA VAL A 201 1.96 -16.43 28.63
C VAL A 201 1.84 -17.61 27.65
N HIS A 202 1.75 -17.33 26.35
CA HIS A 202 1.48 -18.35 25.32
C HIS A 202 2.66 -19.30 25.02
N LYS A 203 3.88 -19.03 25.52
CA LYS A 203 5.08 -19.81 25.21
C LYS A 203 4.88 -21.29 25.61
N GLY A 204 5.14 -22.18 24.67
CA GLY A 204 4.90 -23.61 24.83
C GLY A 204 3.50 -24.09 24.43
N PHE A 205 2.54 -23.18 24.24
CA PHE A 205 1.16 -23.50 23.83
C PHE A 205 0.82 -22.98 22.42
N SER A 206 1.71 -22.25 21.77
CA SER A 206 1.47 -21.65 20.47
C SER A 206 2.17 -22.38 19.34
N ALA A 207 1.51 -22.48 18.18
CA ALA A 207 2.00 -23.10 16.96
C ALA A 207 1.75 -22.18 15.74
N GLY A 208 1.66 -22.74 14.53
CA GLY A 208 1.50 -22.01 13.27
C GLY A 208 0.34 -21.02 13.27
N SER A 209 -0.86 -21.48 13.65
CA SER A 209 -2.08 -20.65 13.66
C SER A 209 -1.94 -19.37 14.50
N PHE A 210 -1.27 -19.44 15.66
CA PHE A 210 -0.99 -18.24 16.44
C PHE A 210 -0.04 -17.29 15.70
N LYS A 211 1.04 -17.81 15.10
CA LYS A 211 2.01 -17.00 14.35
C LYS A 211 1.36 -16.33 13.14
N ASP A 212 0.54 -17.08 12.40
CA ASP A 212 -0.13 -16.57 11.21
C ASP A 212 -1.09 -15.42 11.57
N LEU A 213 -1.90 -15.62 12.63
CA LEU A 213 -2.88 -14.64 13.05
C LEU A 213 -2.25 -13.38 13.70
N THR A 214 -1.06 -13.49 14.31
CA THR A 214 -0.39 -12.39 15.00
C THR A 214 0.70 -11.71 14.18
N ARG A 215 1.02 -12.22 13.01
CA ARG A 215 2.14 -11.76 12.18
C ARG A 215 2.10 -10.27 11.88
N VAL A 216 0.92 -9.72 11.64
CA VAL A 216 0.71 -8.31 11.28
C VAL A 216 0.29 -7.42 12.45
N ALA A 217 0.31 -7.94 13.70
CA ALA A 217 -0.05 -7.15 14.88
C ALA A 217 0.99 -6.07 15.23
N LYS A 218 2.28 -6.28 14.85
CA LYS A 218 3.33 -5.28 15.03
C LYS A 218 3.28 -4.30 13.87
N LEU A 219 2.72 -3.14 14.11
CA LEU A 219 2.47 -2.11 13.12
C LEU A 219 2.98 -0.74 13.60
N ASN A 220 3.09 0.23 12.68
CA ASN A 220 3.36 1.63 13.00
C ASN A 220 2.02 2.31 13.30
N GLU A 221 1.79 2.65 14.55
CA GLU A 221 0.51 3.21 15.02
C GLU A 221 0.12 4.52 14.34
N ASN A 222 1.08 5.40 14.03
CA ASN A 222 0.79 6.68 13.39
C ASN A 222 0.29 6.47 11.95
N MET A 223 1.02 5.68 11.16
CA MET A 223 0.65 5.36 9.78
C MET A 223 -0.71 4.66 9.70
N TRP A 224 -0.92 3.64 10.54
CA TRP A 224 -2.16 2.87 10.49
C TRP A 224 -3.36 3.65 11.02
N THR A 225 -3.16 4.59 11.95
CA THR A 225 -4.23 5.51 12.39
C THR A 225 -4.73 6.35 11.21
N GLU A 226 -3.82 6.96 10.44
CA GLU A 226 -4.18 7.75 9.25
C GLU A 226 -4.92 6.88 8.23
N LEU A 227 -4.36 5.73 7.85
CA LEU A 227 -4.96 4.81 6.87
C LEU A 227 -6.35 4.30 7.28
N PHE A 228 -6.57 4.04 8.56
CA PHE A 228 -7.87 3.56 9.05
C PHE A 228 -8.92 4.67 9.06
N LEU A 229 -8.53 5.90 9.43
CA LEU A 229 -9.46 7.04 9.46
C LEU A 229 -9.85 7.48 8.05
N GLU A 230 -8.93 7.42 7.09
CA GLU A 230 -9.21 7.77 5.70
C GLU A 230 -10.01 6.71 4.94
N ASN A 231 -10.17 5.52 5.50
CA ASN A 231 -11.01 4.45 4.96
C ASN A 231 -12.07 3.98 5.98
N ALA A 232 -12.52 4.91 6.86
CA ALA A 232 -13.31 4.56 8.04
C ALA A 232 -14.61 3.86 7.69
N ASP A 233 -15.34 4.32 6.67
CA ASP A 233 -16.66 3.79 6.33
C ASP A 233 -16.59 2.31 5.92
N PHE A 234 -15.69 1.96 4.99
CA PHE A 234 -15.53 0.57 4.56
C PHE A 234 -14.92 -0.31 5.65
N LEU A 235 -13.95 0.22 6.41
CA LEU A 235 -13.31 -0.56 7.46
C LEU A 235 -14.27 -0.85 8.62
N THR A 236 -15.09 0.11 9.04
CA THR A 236 -16.07 -0.11 10.10
C THR A 236 -17.14 -1.12 9.69
N GLU A 237 -17.61 -1.07 8.42
CA GLU A 237 -18.53 -2.08 7.90
C GLU A 237 -17.95 -3.50 8.01
N GLU A 238 -16.68 -3.69 7.68
CA GLU A 238 -16.02 -5.00 7.79
C GLU A 238 -15.75 -5.43 9.24
N ILE A 239 -15.45 -4.48 10.14
CA ILE A 239 -15.30 -4.75 11.58
C ILE A 239 -16.64 -5.19 12.17
N ASP A 240 -17.73 -4.52 11.83
CA ASP A 240 -19.06 -4.87 12.33
C ASP A 240 -19.47 -6.27 11.83
N ARG A 241 -19.25 -6.59 10.57
CA ARG A 241 -19.52 -7.93 10.00
C ARG A 241 -18.76 -9.03 10.73
N ILE A 242 -17.44 -8.90 10.93
CA ILE A 242 -16.68 -9.93 11.63
C ILE A 242 -17.06 -10.04 13.10
N THR A 243 -17.45 -8.93 13.74
CA THR A 243 -17.92 -8.91 15.12
C THR A 243 -19.21 -9.68 15.26
N ASP A 244 -20.17 -9.49 14.36
CA ASP A 244 -21.43 -10.22 14.32
C ASP A 244 -21.20 -11.72 14.09
N GLU A 245 -20.29 -12.10 13.17
CA GLU A 245 -19.94 -13.50 12.96
C GLU A 245 -19.32 -14.13 14.21
N LEU A 246 -18.35 -13.44 14.85
CA LEU A 246 -17.75 -13.93 16.11
C LEU A 246 -18.78 -14.10 17.23
N LYS A 247 -19.79 -13.22 17.26
CA LYS A 247 -20.90 -13.32 18.24
C LYS A 247 -21.69 -14.61 18.02
N LYS A 248 -22.03 -15.00 16.80
CA LYS A 248 -22.74 -16.26 16.49
C LYS A 248 -22.00 -17.47 17.05
N TYR A 249 -20.68 -17.55 16.84
CA TYR A 249 -19.83 -18.60 17.42
C TYR A 249 -19.89 -18.59 18.96
N SER A 250 -19.74 -17.43 19.58
CA SER A 250 -19.77 -17.29 21.03
C SER A 250 -21.11 -17.77 21.60
N ASP A 251 -22.23 -17.40 20.98
CA ASP A 251 -23.58 -17.73 21.45
C ASP A 251 -23.84 -19.25 21.30
N ALA A 252 -23.47 -19.85 20.16
CA ALA A 252 -23.60 -21.31 19.96
C ALA A 252 -22.73 -22.12 20.96
N ILE A 253 -21.51 -21.67 21.24
CA ILE A 253 -20.61 -22.32 22.22
C ILE A 253 -21.17 -22.22 23.63
N LYS A 254 -21.70 -21.03 24.06
CA LYS A 254 -22.33 -20.84 25.38
C LYS A 254 -23.55 -21.72 25.55
N ALA A 255 -24.38 -21.82 24.50
CA ALA A 255 -25.56 -22.69 24.49
C ALA A 255 -25.23 -24.17 24.39
N LYS A 256 -23.97 -24.55 24.13
CA LYS A 256 -23.54 -25.91 23.79
C LYS A 256 -24.31 -26.49 22.59
N ASP A 257 -24.74 -25.66 21.65
CA ASP A 257 -25.48 -26.05 20.46
C ASP A 257 -24.53 -26.56 19.38
N ALA A 258 -24.27 -27.85 19.44
CA ALA A 258 -23.38 -28.55 18.51
C ALA A 258 -23.86 -28.48 17.05
N LYS A 259 -25.18 -28.42 16.83
CA LYS A 259 -25.76 -28.36 15.47
C LYS A 259 -25.47 -27.02 14.83
N THR A 260 -25.86 -25.94 15.48
CA THR A 260 -25.58 -24.56 14.99
C THR A 260 -24.08 -24.32 14.83
N LEU A 261 -23.25 -24.76 15.78
CA LEU A 261 -21.79 -24.62 15.67
C LEU A 261 -21.23 -25.36 14.44
N CYS A 262 -21.71 -26.56 14.18
CA CYS A 262 -21.30 -27.35 13.00
C CYS A 262 -21.72 -26.66 11.69
N GLU A 263 -22.89 -26.07 11.63
CA GLU A 263 -23.40 -25.31 10.49
C GLU A 263 -22.52 -24.07 10.22
N LEU A 264 -22.21 -23.25 11.23
CA LEU A 264 -21.32 -22.09 11.11
C LEU A 264 -19.92 -22.48 10.59
N LEU A 265 -19.34 -23.54 11.11
CA LEU A 265 -18.03 -24.04 10.64
C LEU A 265 -18.07 -24.50 9.18
N LYS A 266 -19.16 -25.17 8.78
CA LYS A 266 -19.39 -25.61 7.39
C LYS A 266 -19.53 -24.42 6.44
N GLU A 267 -20.29 -23.39 6.81
CA GLU A 267 -20.43 -22.15 6.03
C GLU A 267 -19.07 -21.49 5.76
N GLY A 268 -18.27 -21.31 6.82
CA GLY A 268 -16.93 -20.74 6.70
C GLY A 268 -15.99 -21.56 5.81
N ARG A 269 -16.03 -22.91 5.91
CA ARG A 269 -15.25 -23.78 5.02
C ARG A 269 -15.67 -23.64 3.56
N ILE A 270 -16.98 -23.61 3.28
CA ILE A 270 -17.50 -23.46 1.91
C ILE A 270 -17.08 -22.09 1.35
N ALA A 271 -17.25 -21.01 2.11
CA ALA A 271 -16.83 -19.67 1.68
C ALA A 271 -15.33 -19.63 1.35
N LYS A 272 -14.48 -20.30 2.14
CA LYS A 272 -13.05 -20.41 1.83
C LYS A 272 -12.79 -21.16 0.53
N GLU A 273 -13.43 -22.32 0.31
CA GLU A 273 -13.30 -23.12 -0.92
C GLU A 273 -13.76 -22.37 -2.17
N GLU A 274 -14.79 -21.53 -2.05
CA GLU A 274 -15.27 -20.66 -3.13
C GLU A 274 -14.29 -19.53 -3.45
N SER A 275 -13.73 -18.89 -2.42
CA SER A 275 -12.76 -17.80 -2.60
C SER A 275 -11.45 -18.23 -3.28
N GLU A 276 -11.12 -19.53 -3.27
CA GLU A 276 -9.94 -20.09 -3.95
C GLU A 276 -10.18 -20.41 -5.43
N LYS A 277 -11.42 -20.39 -5.90
CA LYS A 277 -11.79 -20.66 -7.29
C LYS A 277 -11.88 -19.38 -8.14
N SER A 278 -11.98 -18.22 -7.48
CA SER A 278 -12.04 -16.89 -8.10
C SER A 278 -10.64 -16.34 -8.31
#